data_749138190e1919a693b9817f5eb78ea3
#
_entry.id   749138190e1919a693b9817f5eb78ea3
#
_cell.length_a   1.000
_cell.length_b   1.000
_cell.length_c   1.000
_cell.angle_alpha   90.00
_cell.angle_beta   90.00
_cell.angle_gamma   90.00
#
_symmetry.space_group_name_H-M   'P 1'
#
loop_
_entity.id
_entity.type
_entity.pdbx_description
1 polymer ?
#
loop_
_entity_poly.entity_id
_entity_poly.type
_entity_poly.pdbx_seq_one_letter_code
_entity_poly.pdbx_strand_id
1 'polypeptide(L)'
;NSNIQGQDAVAGCVVFRKMKPSRKDYRKYNIKTVERPDDYASMQEVVLRRYSRMIEEETPLPDLIVCDGGIGQMNAVREVVYDELGLQIPIAGLAKDRRHRTNELLYGFPPQTVQIKTDSELFRVLTQLQDEVHRYAITFHRDKRSKNALRSELEDIKGIGEKTAALLIKTFKSVKRIKE
;
A
#
# COMPACT_ATOMS: atom_id res chain seq x y z
N ASN A 1 -4.78 -1.86 2.07
CA ASN A 1 -5.52 -0.61 2.27
C ASN A 1 -5.96 -0.51 3.73
N SER A 2 -5.79 0.63 4.33
CA SER A 2 -6.24 0.89 5.68
C SER A 2 -6.99 2.22 5.65
N ASN A 3 -8.31 2.13 5.60
CA ASN A 3 -9.22 3.26 5.70
C ASN A 3 -9.59 3.48 7.17
N ILE A 4 -9.13 4.58 7.75
CA ILE A 4 -9.63 5.07 9.03
C ILE A 4 -10.19 6.46 8.78
N GLN A 5 -11.54 6.53 8.71
CA GLN A 5 -12.34 7.76 8.65
C GLN A 5 -11.83 8.87 7.71
N GLY A 6 -12.23 8.79 6.47
CA GLY A 6 -12.74 9.93 5.68
C GLY A 6 -11.76 10.84 4.96
N GLN A 7 -10.50 11.04 5.29
CA GLN A 7 -9.69 12.07 4.63
C GLN A 7 -8.23 11.72 4.28
N ASP A 8 -7.72 10.57 4.70
CA ASP A 8 -6.31 10.27 4.53
C ASP A 8 -6.04 8.83 4.10
N ALA A 9 -6.78 8.34 3.11
CA ALA A 9 -6.57 7.00 2.59
C ALA A 9 -5.15 6.85 2.02
N VAL A 10 -4.44 5.82 2.48
CA VAL A 10 -3.09 5.50 2.03
C VAL A 10 -2.97 4.03 1.67
N ALA A 11 -2.08 3.74 0.74
CA ALA A 11 -1.73 2.38 0.39
C ALA A 11 -0.22 2.18 0.42
N GLY A 12 0.20 0.97 0.79
CA GLY A 12 1.59 0.54 0.73
C GLY A 12 1.79 -0.51 -0.35
N CYS A 13 2.91 -0.42 -1.04
CA CYS A 13 3.38 -1.46 -1.93
C CYS A 13 4.75 -1.94 -1.47
N VAL A 14 4.87 -3.22 -1.16
CA VAL A 14 6.12 -3.88 -0.80
C VAL A 14 6.62 -4.71 -1.97
N VAL A 15 7.92 -4.92 -2.03
CA VAL A 15 8.56 -5.70 -3.09
C VAL A 15 9.47 -6.75 -2.48
N PHE A 16 9.36 -7.97 -2.99
CA PHE A 16 10.27 -9.07 -2.67
C PHE A 16 11.07 -9.42 -3.91
N ARG A 17 12.38 -9.61 -3.75
CA ARG A 17 13.28 -10.10 -4.78
C ARG A 17 14.00 -11.35 -4.29
N LYS A 18 13.94 -12.43 -5.07
CA LYS A 18 14.52 -13.72 -4.67
C LYS A 18 14.04 -14.12 -3.26
N MET A 19 12.72 -14.06 -3.05
CA MET A 19 12.03 -14.42 -1.80
C MET A 19 12.38 -13.57 -0.56
N LYS A 20 13.05 -12.42 -0.73
CA LYS A 20 13.45 -11.53 0.37
C LYS A 20 12.92 -10.11 0.19
N PRO A 21 12.61 -9.37 1.28
CA PRO A 21 12.16 -7.99 1.21
C PRO A 21 13.19 -7.07 0.55
N SER A 22 12.77 -6.31 -0.46
CA SER A 22 13.58 -5.28 -1.13
C SER A 22 13.07 -3.89 -0.76
N ARG A 23 13.45 -3.41 0.42
CA ARG A 23 12.91 -2.16 1.02
C ARG A 23 13.14 -0.92 0.17
N LYS A 24 14.19 -0.86 -0.64
CA LYS A 24 14.46 0.25 -1.57
C LYS A 24 13.38 0.40 -2.65
N ASP A 25 12.70 -0.70 -2.97
CA ASP A 25 11.66 -0.74 -4.00
C ASP A 25 10.24 -0.50 -3.43
N TYR A 26 10.10 -0.36 -2.10
CA TYR A 26 8.82 -0.06 -1.45
C TYR A 26 8.31 1.31 -1.83
N ARG A 27 7.00 1.45 -1.96
CA ARG A 27 6.34 2.73 -2.27
C ARG A 27 5.13 2.95 -1.38
N LYS A 28 4.93 4.21 -1.01
CA LYS A 28 3.77 4.72 -0.27
C LYS A 28 2.94 5.60 -1.20
N TYR A 29 1.63 5.44 -1.15
CA TYR A 29 0.71 6.20 -1.97
C TYR A 29 -0.32 6.89 -1.08
N ASN A 30 -0.48 8.20 -1.26
CA ASN A 30 -1.68 8.89 -0.84
C ASN A 30 -2.72 8.71 -1.95
N ILE A 31 -3.91 8.26 -1.59
CA ILE A 31 -5.03 8.14 -2.51
C ILE A 31 -5.55 9.55 -2.82
N LYS A 32 -5.79 9.85 -4.08
CA LYS A 32 -6.11 11.20 -4.55
C LYS A 32 -7.47 11.30 -5.22
N THR A 33 -7.90 10.25 -5.92
CA THR A 33 -9.08 10.26 -6.80
C THR A 33 -10.32 9.66 -6.16
N VAL A 34 -10.19 9.02 -5.00
CA VAL A 34 -11.27 8.30 -4.33
C VAL A 34 -11.82 9.17 -3.20
N GLU A 35 -13.01 9.75 -3.40
CA GLU A 35 -13.64 10.65 -2.43
C GLU A 35 -14.31 9.92 -1.25
N ARG A 36 -14.70 8.66 -1.44
CA ARG A 36 -15.34 7.82 -0.42
C ARG A 36 -14.48 6.61 -0.12
N PRO A 37 -14.62 5.98 1.06
CA PRO A 37 -13.92 4.74 1.37
C PRO A 37 -14.28 3.65 0.36
N ASP A 38 -13.39 3.42 -0.61
CA ASP A 38 -13.49 2.38 -1.62
C ASP A 38 -12.12 1.73 -1.79
N ASP A 39 -12.00 0.51 -1.28
CA ASP A 39 -10.74 -0.22 -1.29
C ASP A 39 -10.35 -0.69 -2.70
N TYR A 40 -11.35 -0.96 -3.56
CA TYR A 40 -11.09 -1.40 -4.93
C TYR A 40 -10.60 -0.24 -5.79
N ALA A 41 -11.31 0.90 -5.77
CA ALA A 41 -10.90 2.10 -6.50
C ALA A 41 -9.54 2.61 -6.00
N SER A 42 -9.28 2.57 -4.70
CA SER A 42 -7.97 2.92 -4.12
C SER A 42 -6.86 2.00 -4.61
N MET A 43 -7.13 0.71 -4.73
CA MET A 43 -6.17 -0.26 -5.25
C MET A 43 -5.91 -0.04 -6.75
N GLN A 44 -6.95 0.22 -7.53
CA GLN A 44 -6.84 0.56 -8.95
C GLN A 44 -5.99 1.80 -9.17
N GLU A 45 -6.22 2.90 -8.43
CA GLU A 45 -5.39 4.11 -8.49
C GLU A 45 -3.91 3.81 -8.24
N VAL A 46 -3.61 3.04 -7.20
CA VAL A 46 -2.22 2.72 -6.83
C VAL A 46 -1.54 1.86 -7.89
N VAL A 47 -2.23 0.85 -8.38
CA VAL A 47 -1.71 -0.07 -9.40
C VAL A 47 -1.47 0.67 -10.70
N LEU A 48 -2.42 1.50 -11.15
CA LEU A 48 -2.28 2.33 -12.35
C LEU A 48 -1.07 3.26 -12.24
N ARG A 49 -0.97 4.04 -11.16
CA ARG A 49 0.15 4.97 -10.94
C ARG A 49 1.50 4.29 -10.87
N ARG A 50 1.55 3.09 -10.25
CA ARG A 50 2.81 2.35 -10.14
C ARG A 50 3.28 1.83 -11.49
N TYR A 51 2.43 1.11 -12.21
CA TYR A 51 2.84 0.42 -13.42
C TYR A 51 2.94 1.34 -14.63
N SER A 52 2.12 2.40 -14.74
CA SER A 52 2.32 3.46 -15.73
C SER A 52 3.70 4.08 -15.57
N ARG A 53 4.09 4.41 -14.34
CA ARG A 53 5.42 4.95 -14.07
C ARG A 53 6.55 3.97 -14.40
N MET A 54 6.38 2.69 -14.10
CA MET A 54 7.38 1.66 -14.43
C MET A 54 7.54 1.49 -15.93
N ILE A 55 6.46 1.62 -16.70
CA ILE A 55 6.49 1.61 -18.17
C ILE A 55 7.23 2.85 -18.68
N GLU A 56 6.87 4.05 -18.19
CA GLU A 56 7.51 5.31 -18.59
C GLU A 56 9.02 5.35 -18.28
N GLU A 57 9.42 4.79 -17.14
CA GLU A 57 10.82 4.72 -16.70
C GLU A 57 11.57 3.48 -17.26
N GLU A 58 10.91 2.67 -18.08
CA GLU A 58 11.46 1.41 -18.64
C GLU A 58 12.05 0.47 -17.58
N THR A 59 11.48 0.51 -16.35
CA THR A 59 11.95 -0.34 -15.25
C THR A 59 11.38 -1.75 -15.36
N PRO A 60 12.12 -2.80 -14.94
CA PRO A 60 11.64 -4.18 -15.01
C PRO A 60 10.34 -4.38 -14.22
N LEU A 61 9.33 -4.93 -14.90
CA LEU A 61 8.07 -5.31 -14.28
C LEU A 61 8.24 -6.53 -13.36
N PRO A 62 7.35 -6.73 -12.38
CA PRO A 62 7.42 -7.90 -11.50
C PRO A 62 6.96 -9.18 -12.21
N ASP A 63 7.44 -10.32 -11.74
CA ASP A 63 7.03 -11.64 -12.20
C ASP A 63 5.64 -12.03 -11.67
N LEU A 64 5.20 -11.43 -10.55
CA LEU A 64 3.94 -11.72 -9.89
C LEU A 64 3.47 -10.49 -9.09
N ILE A 65 2.17 -10.19 -9.17
CA ILE A 65 1.49 -9.24 -8.30
C ILE A 65 0.70 -10.04 -7.26
N VAL A 66 0.90 -9.73 -5.98
CA VAL A 66 0.15 -10.34 -4.87
C VAL A 66 -0.73 -9.28 -4.22
N CYS A 67 -2.04 -9.50 -4.24
CA CYS A 67 -3.02 -8.65 -3.57
C CYS A 67 -3.23 -9.13 -2.13
N ASP A 68 -3.20 -8.23 -1.15
CA ASP A 68 -3.64 -8.52 0.22
C ASP A 68 -5.17 -8.47 0.27
N GLY A 69 -5.79 -9.50 -0.26
CA GLY A 69 -7.22 -9.63 -0.39
C GLY A 69 -7.64 -10.76 -1.32
N GLY A 70 -8.95 -10.97 -1.41
CA GLY A 70 -9.56 -12.04 -2.19
C GLY A 70 -9.88 -11.64 -3.64
N ILE A 71 -10.91 -12.31 -4.18
CA ILE A 71 -11.32 -12.20 -5.59
C ILE A 71 -11.61 -10.76 -6.03
N GLY A 72 -12.27 -9.95 -5.18
CA GLY A 72 -12.60 -8.56 -5.50
C GLY A 72 -11.36 -7.71 -5.75
N GLN A 73 -10.34 -7.82 -4.89
CA GLN A 73 -9.07 -7.13 -5.05
C GLN A 73 -8.31 -7.61 -6.28
N MET A 74 -8.31 -8.92 -6.54
CA MET A 74 -7.69 -9.48 -7.74
C MET A 74 -8.34 -8.95 -9.02
N ASN A 75 -9.67 -8.88 -9.07
CA ASN A 75 -10.40 -8.34 -10.21
C ASN A 75 -10.09 -6.86 -10.43
N ALA A 76 -10.07 -6.05 -9.37
CA ALA A 76 -9.72 -4.63 -9.45
C ALA A 76 -8.31 -4.42 -10.02
N VAL A 77 -7.34 -5.23 -9.59
CA VAL A 77 -5.96 -5.19 -10.12
C VAL A 77 -5.90 -5.67 -11.56
N ARG A 78 -6.64 -6.72 -11.90
CA ARG A 78 -6.69 -7.28 -13.26
C ARG A 78 -7.20 -6.24 -14.28
N GLU A 79 -8.29 -5.53 -13.96
CA GLU A 79 -8.85 -4.50 -14.83
C GLU A 79 -7.77 -3.47 -15.21
N VAL A 80 -6.99 -3.00 -14.26
CA VAL A 80 -5.92 -2.04 -14.54
C VAL A 80 -4.75 -2.69 -15.30
N VAL A 81 -4.25 -3.83 -14.82
CA VAL A 81 -3.03 -4.45 -15.37
C VAL A 81 -3.27 -4.99 -16.78
N TYR A 82 -4.38 -5.72 -17.00
CA TYR A 82 -4.66 -6.38 -18.26
C TYR A 82 -5.44 -5.49 -19.22
N ASP A 83 -6.51 -4.86 -18.73
CA ASP A 83 -7.48 -4.20 -19.62
C ASP A 83 -7.05 -2.75 -19.93
N GLU A 84 -6.49 -2.00 -18.94
CA GLU A 84 -6.03 -0.63 -19.17
C GLU A 84 -4.57 -0.55 -19.67
N LEU A 85 -3.65 -1.28 -19.03
CA LEU A 85 -2.22 -1.18 -19.33
C LEU A 85 -1.72 -2.23 -20.34
N GLY A 86 -2.53 -3.23 -20.66
CA GLY A 86 -2.18 -4.30 -21.60
C GLY A 86 -1.02 -5.20 -21.14
N LEU A 87 -0.75 -5.23 -19.83
CA LEU A 87 0.35 -6.00 -19.26
C LEU A 87 -0.07 -7.44 -19.00
N GLN A 88 0.86 -8.39 -19.16
CA GLN A 88 0.63 -9.82 -18.93
C GLN A 88 1.37 -10.29 -17.67
N ILE A 89 1.05 -9.70 -16.52
CA ILE A 89 1.68 -10.05 -15.24
C ILE A 89 0.73 -10.96 -14.44
N PRO A 90 1.18 -12.15 -14.01
CA PRO A 90 0.38 -13.02 -13.16
C PRO A 90 -0.10 -12.31 -11.88
N ILE A 91 -1.34 -12.58 -11.46
CA ILE A 91 -1.95 -11.97 -10.29
C ILE A 91 -2.41 -13.07 -9.34
N ALA A 92 -2.08 -12.90 -8.06
CA ALA A 92 -2.52 -13.76 -6.97
C ALA A 92 -3.17 -12.92 -5.86
N GLY A 93 -3.99 -13.56 -5.04
CA GLY A 93 -4.63 -12.95 -3.89
C GLY A 93 -4.41 -13.76 -2.62
N LEU A 94 -4.17 -13.09 -1.50
CA LEU A 94 -4.11 -13.69 -0.17
C LEU A 94 -5.45 -13.46 0.53
N ALA A 95 -6.34 -14.45 0.47
CA ALA A 95 -7.64 -14.39 1.11
C ALA A 95 -7.54 -14.81 2.58
N LYS A 96 -8.30 -14.13 3.43
CA LYS A 96 -8.44 -14.46 4.84
C LYS A 96 -9.59 -15.44 5.04
N ASP A 97 -9.39 -16.44 5.91
CA ASP A 97 -10.46 -17.31 6.33
C ASP A 97 -11.50 -16.54 7.20
N ARG A 98 -12.59 -17.22 7.58
CA ARG A 98 -13.61 -16.67 8.49
C ARG A 98 -13.08 -16.27 9.87
N ARG A 99 -11.85 -16.69 10.23
CA ARG A 99 -11.13 -16.38 11.48
C ARG A 99 -10.05 -15.30 11.27
N HIS A 100 -10.10 -14.57 10.15
CA HIS A 100 -9.13 -13.52 9.77
C HIS A 100 -7.68 -13.98 9.66
N ARG A 101 -7.44 -15.29 9.47
CA ARG A 101 -6.09 -15.81 9.17
C ARG A 101 -5.94 -15.98 7.67
N THR A 102 -4.77 -15.65 7.15
CA THR A 102 -4.42 -15.96 5.77
C THR A 102 -4.40 -17.47 5.60
N ASN A 103 -5.29 -17.96 4.79
CA ASN A 103 -5.46 -19.40 4.64
C ASN A 103 -5.51 -19.85 3.19
N GLU A 104 -5.79 -18.93 2.26
CA GLU A 104 -5.97 -19.27 0.87
C GLU A 104 -5.15 -18.38 -0.03
N LEU A 105 -4.31 -19.00 -0.86
CA LEU A 105 -3.72 -18.35 -2.02
C LEU A 105 -4.66 -18.59 -3.20
N LEU A 106 -5.16 -17.49 -3.76
CA LEU A 106 -5.92 -17.50 -4.99
C LEU A 106 -4.99 -17.16 -6.15
N TYR A 107 -5.15 -17.82 -7.30
CA TYR A 107 -4.32 -17.58 -8.48
C TYR A 107 -5.11 -17.68 -9.76
N GLY A 108 -4.77 -16.82 -10.74
CA GLY A 108 -5.31 -16.85 -12.09
C GLY A 108 -6.72 -16.29 -12.23
N PHE A 109 -7.25 -16.41 -13.46
CA PHE A 109 -8.61 -15.97 -13.81
C PHE A 109 -9.27 -17.02 -14.74
N PRO A 110 -10.38 -17.63 -14.31
CA PRO A 110 -11.05 -17.43 -13.00
C PRO A 110 -10.15 -17.82 -11.81
N PRO A 111 -10.27 -17.11 -10.65
CA PRO A 111 -9.44 -17.40 -9.50
C PRO A 111 -9.65 -18.82 -8.96
N GLN A 112 -8.55 -19.54 -8.78
CA GLN A 112 -8.55 -20.89 -8.20
C GLN A 112 -7.74 -20.89 -6.90
N THR A 113 -8.20 -21.66 -5.92
CA THR A 113 -7.46 -21.85 -4.68
C THR A 113 -6.25 -22.75 -4.91
N VAL A 114 -5.07 -22.24 -4.58
CA VAL A 114 -3.84 -23.01 -4.56
C VAL A 114 -3.63 -23.53 -3.13
N GLN A 115 -3.64 -24.85 -2.97
CA GLN A 115 -3.36 -25.46 -1.67
C GLN A 115 -1.87 -25.35 -1.35
N ILE A 116 -1.56 -24.69 -0.22
CA ILE A 116 -0.19 -24.53 0.27
C ILE A 116 -0.08 -25.21 1.63
N LYS A 117 0.94 -26.04 1.78
CA LYS A 117 1.24 -26.64 3.08
C LYS A 117 1.74 -25.56 4.03
N THR A 118 1.21 -25.49 5.25
CA THR A 118 1.54 -24.47 6.26
C THR A 118 2.98 -24.54 6.77
N ASP A 119 3.66 -25.67 6.58
CA ASP A 119 5.07 -25.88 6.91
C ASP A 119 6.02 -25.60 5.75
N SER A 120 5.48 -25.25 4.56
CA SER A 120 6.27 -24.99 3.36
C SER A 120 7.01 -23.64 3.40
N GLU A 121 8.11 -23.55 2.66
CA GLU A 121 8.84 -22.30 2.47
C GLU A 121 7.96 -21.23 1.80
N LEU A 122 7.16 -21.62 0.82
CA LEU A 122 6.23 -20.73 0.15
C LEU A 122 5.24 -20.09 1.13
N PHE A 123 4.65 -20.87 2.05
CA PHE A 123 3.75 -20.33 3.08
C PHE A 123 4.45 -19.31 3.98
N ARG A 124 5.70 -19.58 4.39
CA ARG A 124 6.50 -18.63 5.20
C ARG A 124 6.74 -17.32 4.47
N VAL A 125 7.09 -17.37 3.18
CA VAL A 125 7.32 -16.17 2.37
C VAL A 125 6.04 -15.37 2.18
N LEU A 126 4.92 -16.01 1.91
CA LEU A 126 3.63 -15.32 1.75
C LEU A 126 3.17 -14.66 3.05
N THR A 127 3.34 -15.35 4.18
CA THR A 127 3.07 -14.77 5.51
C THR A 127 3.97 -13.57 5.78
N GLN A 128 5.26 -13.68 5.51
CA GLN A 128 6.20 -12.57 5.66
C GLN A 128 5.83 -11.39 4.76
N LEU A 129 5.40 -11.64 3.53
CA LEU A 129 4.96 -10.60 2.60
C LEU A 129 3.72 -9.87 3.13
N GLN A 130 2.75 -10.60 3.66
CA GLN A 130 1.54 -10.02 4.24
C GLN A 130 1.84 -9.21 5.51
N ASP A 131 2.65 -9.75 6.42
CA ASP A 131 3.08 -9.04 7.62
C ASP A 131 3.82 -7.75 7.26
N GLU A 132 4.67 -7.79 6.25
CA GLU A 132 5.46 -6.66 5.81
C GLU A 132 4.59 -5.56 5.16
N VAL A 133 3.59 -5.91 4.35
CA VAL A 133 2.68 -4.92 3.77
C VAL A 133 1.81 -4.28 4.84
N HIS A 134 1.32 -5.05 5.81
CA HIS A 134 0.57 -4.52 6.94
C HIS A 134 1.43 -3.59 7.79
N ARG A 135 2.63 -4.02 8.17
CA ARG A 135 3.58 -3.21 8.95
C ARG A 135 3.90 -1.89 8.24
N TYR A 136 4.14 -1.95 6.93
CA TYR A 136 4.48 -0.79 6.12
C TYR A 136 3.32 0.21 6.04
N ALA A 137 2.09 -0.28 5.84
CA ALA A 137 0.88 0.54 5.83
C ALA A 137 0.62 1.21 7.18
N ILE A 138 0.72 0.46 8.30
CA ILE A 138 0.55 0.99 9.66
C ILE A 138 1.59 2.09 9.96
N THR A 139 2.85 1.87 9.60
CA THR A 139 3.91 2.87 9.78
C THR A 139 3.59 4.14 9.02
N PHE A 140 3.08 4.03 7.79
CA PHE A 140 2.70 5.19 7.00
C PHE A 140 1.56 5.98 7.63
N HIS A 141 0.53 5.31 8.14
CA HIS A 141 -0.56 5.96 8.88
C HIS A 141 -0.06 6.70 10.12
N ARG A 142 0.81 6.07 10.91
CA ARG A 142 1.39 6.70 12.11
C ARG A 142 2.18 7.96 11.75
N ASP A 143 3.06 7.88 10.74
CA ASP A 143 3.84 9.02 10.27
C ASP A 143 2.95 10.17 9.83
N LYS A 144 1.86 9.86 9.09
CA LYS A 144 0.93 10.87 8.60
C LYS A 144 0.15 11.53 9.73
N ARG A 145 -0.38 10.74 10.69
CA ARG A 145 -1.07 11.28 11.87
C ARG A 145 -0.16 12.16 12.72
N SER A 146 1.07 11.73 12.97
CA SER A 146 2.03 12.52 13.73
C SER A 146 2.32 13.86 13.05
N LYS A 147 2.48 13.87 11.73
CA LYS A 147 2.68 15.11 10.98
C LYS A 147 1.45 16.03 11.02
N ASN A 148 0.25 15.46 10.88
CA ASN A 148 -0.98 16.23 10.92
C ASN A 148 -1.25 16.80 12.31
N ALA A 149 -1.01 16.03 13.38
CA ALA A 149 -1.11 16.52 14.76
C ALA A 149 -0.13 17.66 15.03
N LEU A 150 1.14 17.52 14.61
CA LEU A 150 2.16 18.57 14.73
C LEU A 150 1.77 19.84 13.95
N ARG A 151 1.19 19.69 12.77
CA ARG A 151 0.73 20.80 11.95
C ARG A 151 -0.41 21.53 12.66
N SER A 152 -1.40 20.82 13.17
CA SER A 152 -2.52 21.39 13.92
C SER A 152 -2.04 22.18 15.14
N GLU A 153 -1.15 21.62 15.96
CA GLU A 153 -0.56 22.31 17.11
C GLU A 153 0.18 23.61 16.72
N LEU A 154 0.84 23.64 15.57
CA LEU A 154 1.54 24.84 15.11
C LEU A 154 0.58 25.89 14.55
N GLU A 155 -0.48 25.46 13.87
CA GLU A 155 -1.50 26.35 13.30
C GLU A 155 -2.36 27.02 14.39
N ASP A 156 -2.47 26.44 15.59
CA ASP A 156 -3.11 27.04 16.75
C ASP A 156 -2.32 28.24 17.33
N ILE A 157 -1.04 28.39 16.94
CA ILE A 157 -0.21 29.51 17.37
C ILE A 157 -0.50 30.74 16.51
N LYS A 158 -0.93 31.84 17.16
CA LYS A 158 -1.22 33.10 16.47
C LYS A 158 -0.03 33.57 15.61
N GLY A 159 -0.27 33.73 14.33
CA GLY A 159 0.74 34.15 13.34
C GLY A 159 1.42 33.00 12.58
N ILE A 160 1.16 31.75 12.92
CA ILE A 160 1.62 30.58 12.18
C ILE A 160 0.48 30.07 11.30
N GLY A 161 0.52 30.38 10.03
CA GLY A 161 -0.41 29.80 9.05
C GLY A 161 0.12 28.50 8.45
N GLU A 162 -0.71 27.86 7.62
CA GLU A 162 -0.44 26.56 6.97
C GLU A 162 0.95 26.45 6.33
N LYS A 163 1.37 27.46 5.56
CA LYS A 163 2.67 27.48 4.88
C LYS A 163 3.84 27.50 5.87
N THR A 164 3.72 28.30 6.91
CA THR A 164 4.75 28.43 7.96
C THR A 164 4.84 27.14 8.78
N ALA A 165 3.71 26.56 9.19
CA ALA A 165 3.67 25.28 9.88
C ALA A 165 4.32 24.16 9.06
N ALA A 166 4.00 24.08 7.76
CA ALA A 166 4.59 23.09 6.87
C ALA A 166 6.12 23.27 6.73
N LEU A 167 6.60 24.50 6.65
CA LEU A 167 8.04 24.82 6.59
C LEU A 167 8.75 24.43 7.89
N LEU A 168 8.19 24.75 9.04
CA LEU A 168 8.73 24.40 10.35
C LEU A 168 8.84 22.90 10.53
N ILE A 169 7.80 22.13 10.18
CA ILE A 169 7.80 20.67 10.24
C ILE A 169 8.87 20.08 9.31
N LYS A 170 9.00 20.64 8.11
CA LYS A 170 10.01 20.18 7.15
C LYS A 170 11.43 20.40 7.66
N THR A 171 11.68 21.53 8.31
CA THR A 171 13.01 21.94 8.80
C THR A 171 13.38 21.23 10.11
N PHE A 172 12.52 21.25 11.09
CA PHE A 172 12.84 20.82 12.46
C PHE A 172 12.39 19.38 12.75
N LYS A 173 11.44 18.83 12.00
CA LYS A 173 10.94 17.43 12.10
C LYS A 173 10.26 17.06 13.43
N SER A 174 10.30 17.90 14.44
CA SER A 174 9.62 17.69 15.75
C SER A 174 9.33 19.01 16.47
N VAL A 175 8.25 19.05 17.28
CA VAL A 175 7.89 20.21 18.12
C VAL A 175 8.99 20.53 19.14
N LYS A 176 9.63 19.52 19.69
CA LYS A 176 10.73 19.72 20.65
C LYS A 176 11.85 20.58 20.06
N ARG A 177 12.25 20.28 18.82
CA ARG A 177 13.29 21.07 18.10
C ARG A 177 12.83 22.44 17.61
N ILE A 178 11.51 22.68 17.59
CA ILE A 178 10.97 24.02 17.25
C ILE A 178 10.97 24.89 18.49
N LYS A 179 10.84 24.29 19.70
CA LYS A 179 10.82 25.02 20.97
C LYS A 179 12.22 25.29 21.55
N GLU A 180 13.23 24.59 21.08
CA GLU A 180 14.65 24.83 21.36
C GLU A 180 15.21 25.90 20.38
#